data_f9385988540d43d048488369dc5a2820
#
_entry.id   f9385988540d43d048488369dc5a2820
#
_cell.length_a   1.000
_cell.length_b   1.000
_cell.length_c   1.000
_cell.angle_alpha   90.00
_cell.angle_beta   90.00
_cell.angle_gamma   90.00
#
_symmetry.space_group_name_H-M   'P 1'
#
loop_
_entity.id
_entity.type
_entity.pdbx_description
1 polymer ?
#
loop_
_entity_poly.entity_id
_entity_poly.type
_entity_poly.pdbx_seq_one_letter_code
_entity_poly.pdbx_strand_id
1 'polypeptide(L)'
;AEGESLDSIISSHQERLLKLETEREAQTELVRKNTTIVDKLAICDLSETGSRSNGYLVTALAGSDAIACCVIHGFIDGTINNPNRQALGASFYANSFLDEENPYDLSKLATLLDATGGGHANACGCRVQPADKSREMLVETDKDYNLQKWLELRSKRDTHMRR
;
A
#
# COMPACT_ATOMS: atom_id res chain seq x y z
N ALA A 1 44.58 -6.18 -18.53
CA ALA A 1 43.35 -6.19 -17.72
C ALA A 1 43.45 -7.38 -16.75
N GLU A 2 43.80 -7.11 -15.52
CA GLU A 2 43.75 -8.11 -14.44
C GLU A 2 42.28 -8.42 -14.18
N GLY A 3 41.87 -9.67 -14.47
CA GLY A 3 40.54 -10.15 -14.16
C GLY A 3 40.38 -10.21 -12.65
N GLU A 4 39.23 -9.76 -12.11
CA GLU A 4 38.89 -9.96 -10.72
C GLU A 4 39.04 -11.45 -10.35
N SER A 5 39.62 -11.72 -9.19
CA SER A 5 39.75 -13.10 -8.73
C SER A 5 38.37 -13.68 -8.43
N LEU A 6 38.20 -14.98 -8.60
CA LEU A 6 36.96 -15.68 -8.29
C LEU A 6 36.52 -15.44 -6.84
N ASP A 7 37.46 -15.41 -5.92
CA ASP A 7 37.20 -15.13 -4.49
C ASP A 7 36.67 -13.72 -4.24
N SER A 8 37.17 -12.72 -4.97
CA SER A 8 36.67 -11.34 -4.93
C SER A 8 35.23 -11.25 -5.42
N ILE A 9 34.91 -11.95 -6.50
CA ILE A 9 33.54 -12.01 -7.04
C ILE A 9 32.57 -12.67 -6.07
N ILE A 10 32.98 -13.79 -5.47
CA ILE A 10 32.16 -14.51 -4.48
C ILE A 10 31.90 -13.64 -3.24
N SER A 11 32.95 -12.99 -2.70
CA SER A 11 32.82 -12.11 -1.53
C SER A 11 31.89 -10.92 -1.83
N SER A 12 32.02 -10.29 -2.98
CA SER A 12 31.14 -9.19 -3.41
C SER A 12 29.68 -9.62 -3.52
N HIS A 13 29.40 -10.83 -4.02
CA HIS A 13 28.06 -11.38 -4.08
C HIS A 13 27.48 -11.67 -2.72
N GLN A 14 28.27 -12.22 -1.79
CA GLN A 14 27.84 -12.49 -0.42
C GLN A 14 27.49 -11.20 0.33
N GLU A 15 28.29 -10.14 0.20
CA GLU A 15 27.99 -8.84 0.78
C GLU A 15 26.69 -8.25 0.25
N ARG A 16 26.47 -8.36 -1.08
CA ARG A 16 25.22 -7.88 -1.70
C ARG A 16 24.00 -8.65 -1.22
N LEU A 17 24.10 -9.97 -1.09
CA LEU A 17 23.01 -10.80 -0.56
C LEU A 17 22.69 -10.43 0.88
N LEU A 18 23.69 -10.29 1.74
CA LEU A 18 23.50 -9.89 3.13
C LEU A 18 22.83 -8.51 3.24
N LYS A 19 23.26 -7.56 2.42
CA LYS A 19 22.63 -6.23 2.36
C LYS A 19 21.15 -6.32 1.94
N LEU A 20 20.83 -7.09 0.90
CA LEU A 20 19.45 -7.27 0.44
C LEU A 20 18.57 -7.94 1.50
N GLU A 21 19.11 -8.92 2.22
CA GLU A 21 18.40 -9.58 3.34
C GLU A 21 18.10 -8.58 4.45
N THR A 22 19.08 -7.78 4.85
CA THR A 22 18.92 -6.74 5.87
C THR A 22 17.89 -5.69 5.45
N GLU A 23 17.94 -5.21 4.20
CA GLU A 23 16.96 -4.27 3.66
C GLU A 23 15.55 -4.86 3.61
N ARG A 24 15.43 -6.13 3.25
CA ARG A 24 14.15 -6.86 3.24
C ARG A 24 13.57 -7.02 4.64
N GLU A 25 14.39 -7.37 5.62
CA GLU A 25 13.97 -7.48 7.02
C GLU A 25 13.49 -6.13 7.56
N ALA A 26 14.24 -5.06 7.32
CA ALA A 26 13.87 -3.70 7.71
C ALA A 26 12.55 -3.26 7.06
N GLN A 27 12.34 -3.55 5.77
CA GLN A 27 11.10 -3.26 5.08
C GLN A 27 9.93 -4.07 5.63
N THR A 28 10.15 -5.34 5.94
CA THR A 28 9.13 -6.23 6.54
C THR A 28 8.69 -5.72 7.90
N GLU A 29 9.63 -5.31 8.74
CA GLU A 29 9.32 -4.78 10.07
C GLU A 29 8.61 -3.42 9.98
N LEU A 30 9.02 -2.55 9.06
CA LEU A 30 8.35 -1.28 8.80
C LEU A 30 6.88 -1.52 8.43
N VAL A 31 6.61 -2.42 7.49
CA VAL A 31 5.25 -2.75 7.07
C VAL A 31 4.45 -3.34 8.22
N ARG A 32 5.01 -4.29 8.96
CA ARG A 32 4.33 -4.91 10.10
C ARG A 32 3.91 -3.89 11.15
N LYS A 33 4.81 -2.98 11.50
CA LYS A 33 4.57 -1.94 12.52
C LYS A 33 3.49 -0.95 12.11
N ASN A 34 3.36 -0.66 10.82
CA ASN A 34 2.46 0.36 10.29
C ASN A 34 1.19 -0.24 9.65
N THR A 35 0.92 -1.53 9.83
CA THR A 35 -0.25 -2.19 9.29
C THR A 35 -1.27 -2.49 10.39
N THR A 36 -2.52 -2.11 10.15
CA THR A 36 -3.68 -2.46 10.94
C THR A 36 -4.68 -3.21 10.07
N ILE A 37 -5.25 -4.30 10.58
CA ILE A 37 -6.25 -5.09 9.85
C ILE A 37 -7.61 -4.85 10.48
N VAL A 38 -8.55 -4.38 9.69
CA VAL A 38 -9.93 -4.14 10.12
C VAL A 38 -10.88 -4.65 9.04
N ASP A 39 -11.82 -5.48 9.45
CA ASP A 39 -12.86 -6.02 8.57
C ASP A 39 -12.29 -6.60 7.25
N LYS A 40 -11.22 -7.38 7.34
CA LYS A 40 -10.54 -8.01 6.21
C LYS A 40 -9.79 -7.05 5.27
N LEU A 41 -9.63 -5.77 5.62
CA LEU A 41 -8.74 -4.83 4.93
C LEU A 41 -7.48 -4.61 5.77
N ALA A 42 -6.30 -4.86 5.20
CA ALA A 42 -5.03 -4.49 5.79
C ALA A 42 -4.66 -3.06 5.34
N ILE A 43 -4.62 -2.13 6.27
CA ILE A 43 -4.25 -0.73 6.01
C ILE A 43 -2.82 -0.51 6.48
N CYS A 44 -1.90 -0.35 5.54
CA CYS A 44 -0.50 -0.01 5.80
C CYS A 44 -0.30 1.49 5.57
N ASP A 45 -0.20 2.24 6.65
CA ASP A 45 -0.04 3.69 6.59
C ASP A 45 1.43 4.08 6.78
N LEU A 46 2.08 4.42 5.69
CA LEU A 46 3.47 4.88 5.65
C LEU A 46 3.58 6.40 5.48
N SER A 47 2.47 7.14 5.58
CA SER A 47 2.42 8.57 5.29
C SER A 47 3.46 9.40 6.07
N GLU A 48 3.73 9.02 7.32
CA GLU A 48 4.67 9.72 8.20
C GLU A 48 6.09 9.11 8.19
N THR A 49 6.33 8.06 7.41
CA THR A 49 7.60 7.32 7.47
C THR A 49 8.60 7.72 6.39
N GLY A 50 8.20 8.48 5.41
CA GLY A 50 9.03 8.76 4.23
C GLY A 50 9.25 7.55 3.31
N SER A 51 8.58 6.44 3.56
CA SER A 51 8.78 5.16 2.88
C SER A 51 7.62 4.79 1.97
N ARG A 52 7.86 3.82 1.12
CA ARG A 52 6.87 3.21 0.23
C ARG A 52 6.96 1.69 0.37
N SER A 53 5.85 1.02 0.09
CA SER A 53 5.82 -0.44 0.02
C SER A 53 4.91 -0.90 -1.11
N ASN A 54 4.99 -2.18 -1.44
CA ASN A 54 4.05 -2.81 -2.36
C ASN A 54 3.00 -3.61 -1.59
N GLY A 55 1.85 -3.80 -2.22
CA GLY A 55 0.74 -4.50 -1.59
C GLY A 55 0.99 -6.00 -1.39
N TYR A 56 1.85 -6.62 -2.20
CA TYR A 56 2.18 -8.04 -2.04
C TYR A 56 2.85 -8.34 -0.70
N LEU A 57 3.74 -7.46 -0.25
CA LEU A 57 4.36 -7.61 1.06
C LEU A 57 3.32 -7.45 2.18
N VAL A 58 2.43 -6.45 2.05
CA VAL A 58 1.38 -6.21 3.04
C VAL A 58 0.41 -7.38 3.12
N THR A 59 -0.08 -7.88 1.99
CA THR A 59 -1.00 -9.03 1.95
C THR A 59 -0.34 -10.34 2.36
N ALA A 60 0.94 -10.55 2.02
CA ALA A 60 1.70 -11.72 2.48
C ALA A 60 1.84 -11.74 4.01
N LEU A 61 2.07 -10.58 4.64
CA LEU A 61 2.17 -10.47 6.09
C LEU A 61 0.81 -10.58 6.79
N ALA A 62 -0.26 -10.10 6.15
CA ALA A 62 -1.62 -10.21 6.66
C ALA A 62 -2.18 -11.64 6.55
N GLY A 63 -1.69 -12.44 5.60
CA GLY A 63 -2.15 -13.82 5.39
C GLY A 63 -3.65 -13.88 5.13
N SER A 64 -4.34 -14.82 5.76
CA SER A 64 -5.80 -15.02 5.64
C SER A 64 -6.64 -13.98 6.39
N ASP A 65 -6.02 -13.11 7.18
CA ASP A 65 -6.74 -12.09 7.95
C ASP A 65 -7.24 -10.94 7.09
N ALA A 66 -6.67 -10.76 5.88
CA ALA A 66 -7.10 -9.72 4.95
C ALA A 66 -7.33 -10.28 3.55
N ILE A 67 -8.42 -9.86 2.90
CA ILE A 67 -8.74 -10.15 1.49
C ILE A 67 -8.19 -9.10 0.54
N ALA A 68 -7.85 -7.93 1.06
CA ALA A 68 -7.27 -6.83 0.32
C ALA A 68 -6.42 -5.95 1.24
N CYS A 69 -5.58 -5.11 0.65
CA CYS A 69 -4.86 -4.08 1.38
C CYS A 69 -4.98 -2.70 0.73
N CYS A 70 -4.79 -1.70 1.57
CA CYS A 70 -4.56 -0.30 1.21
C CYS A 70 -3.16 0.08 1.71
N VAL A 71 -2.30 0.57 0.84
CA VAL A 71 -0.98 1.07 1.20
C VAL A 71 -0.95 2.58 0.95
N ILE A 72 -0.88 3.37 2.00
CA ILE A 72 -0.69 4.82 1.92
C ILE A 72 0.81 5.08 1.92
N HIS A 73 1.31 5.64 0.83
CA HIS A 73 2.75 5.86 0.62
C HIS A 73 3.19 7.17 1.24
N GLY A 74 4.36 7.15 1.89
CA GLY A 74 5.00 8.35 2.40
C GLY A 74 5.83 9.10 1.35
N PHE A 75 6.16 10.35 1.64
CA PHE A 75 7.17 11.09 0.92
C PHE A 75 8.56 10.74 1.44
N ILE A 76 9.57 10.81 0.56
CA ILE A 76 10.96 10.47 0.90
C ILE A 76 11.49 11.30 2.08
N ASP A 77 11.04 12.53 2.26
CA ASP A 77 11.43 13.40 3.37
C ASP A 77 10.51 13.32 4.60
N GLY A 78 9.55 12.40 4.60
CA GLY A 78 8.64 12.16 5.73
C GLY A 78 7.61 13.25 5.99
N THR A 79 7.57 14.34 5.19
CA THR A 79 6.63 15.44 5.43
C THR A 79 5.34 15.24 4.64
N ILE A 80 4.19 15.31 5.32
CA ILE A 80 2.87 15.18 4.70
C ILE A 80 2.14 16.51 4.58
N ASN A 81 2.46 17.50 5.41
CA ASN A 81 1.73 18.77 5.54
C ASN A 81 2.37 19.93 4.76
N ASN A 82 3.02 19.66 3.64
CA ASN A 82 3.57 20.72 2.80
C ASN A 82 2.55 21.11 1.71
N PRO A 83 1.99 22.35 1.72
CA PRO A 83 0.97 22.77 0.76
C PRO A 83 1.46 22.81 -0.69
N ASN A 84 2.77 22.84 -0.91
CA ASN A 84 3.37 22.85 -2.24
C ASN A 84 3.65 21.44 -2.79
N ARG A 85 3.35 20.39 -2.03
CA ARG A 85 3.57 19.02 -2.47
C ARG A 85 2.39 18.44 -3.20
N GLN A 86 2.69 17.46 -4.02
CA GLN A 86 1.66 16.60 -4.58
C GLN A 86 0.97 15.78 -3.48
N ALA A 87 -0.27 15.38 -3.74
CA ALA A 87 -0.99 14.46 -2.88
C ALA A 87 -0.20 13.15 -2.68
N LEU A 88 -0.32 12.56 -1.51
CA LEU A 88 0.14 11.21 -1.27
C LEU A 88 -0.57 10.23 -2.21
N GLY A 89 0.11 9.17 -2.59
CA GLY A 89 -0.50 8.06 -3.30
C GLY A 89 -0.96 6.98 -2.33
N ALA A 90 -2.13 6.42 -2.58
CA ALA A 90 -2.56 5.17 -1.99
C ALA A 90 -2.73 4.11 -3.08
N SER A 91 -2.33 2.89 -2.77
CA SER A 91 -2.46 1.74 -3.67
C SER A 91 -3.29 0.66 -2.99
N PHE A 92 -4.17 0.03 -3.76
CA PHE A 92 -5.00 -1.07 -3.30
C PHE A 92 -4.64 -2.34 -4.05
N TYR A 93 -4.58 -3.46 -3.34
CA TYR A 93 -4.31 -4.77 -3.91
C TYR A 93 -5.21 -5.83 -3.29
N ALA A 94 -5.75 -6.69 -4.14
CA ALA A 94 -6.35 -7.93 -3.67
C ALA A 94 -5.27 -8.86 -3.11
N ASN A 95 -5.61 -9.66 -2.13
CA ASN A 95 -4.71 -10.66 -1.59
C ASN A 95 -4.64 -11.87 -2.53
N SER A 96 -3.60 -11.92 -3.35
CA SER A 96 -3.38 -13.01 -4.32
C SER A 96 -2.84 -14.29 -3.70
N PHE A 97 -2.61 -14.33 -2.39
CA PHE A 97 -2.18 -15.53 -1.66
C PHE A 97 -3.36 -16.33 -1.12
N LEU A 98 -4.59 -15.84 -1.29
CA LEU A 98 -5.79 -16.59 -0.93
C LEU A 98 -6.24 -17.46 -2.11
N ASP A 99 -6.78 -18.64 -1.80
CA ASP A 99 -7.35 -19.54 -2.80
C ASP A 99 -8.67 -19.00 -3.39
N GLU A 100 -9.33 -18.12 -2.65
CA GLU A 100 -10.60 -17.52 -3.06
C GLU A 100 -10.37 -16.21 -3.82
N GLU A 101 -11.10 -16.05 -4.94
CA GLU A 101 -11.06 -14.81 -5.69
C GLU A 101 -11.66 -13.66 -4.89
N ASN A 102 -11.01 -12.49 -4.93
CA ASN A 102 -11.55 -11.29 -4.30
C ASN A 102 -12.89 -10.90 -4.96
N PRO A 103 -13.99 -10.84 -4.19
CA PRO A 103 -15.32 -10.52 -4.72
C PRO A 103 -15.50 -9.02 -5.00
N TYR A 104 -14.56 -8.16 -4.63
CA TYR A 104 -14.67 -6.71 -4.75
C TYR A 104 -13.87 -6.17 -5.92
N ASP A 105 -14.46 -5.21 -6.62
CA ASP A 105 -13.75 -4.38 -7.58
C ASP A 105 -13.10 -3.19 -6.85
N LEU A 106 -11.82 -3.32 -6.52
CA LEU A 106 -11.09 -2.30 -5.76
C LEU A 106 -10.96 -0.97 -6.52
N SER A 107 -11.09 -0.97 -7.85
CA SER A 107 -11.07 0.27 -8.63
C SER A 107 -12.23 1.20 -8.26
N LYS A 108 -13.34 0.65 -7.82
CA LYS A 108 -14.50 1.41 -7.32
C LYS A 108 -14.20 2.06 -5.97
N LEU A 109 -13.41 1.39 -5.10
CA LEU A 109 -12.92 1.98 -3.87
C LEU A 109 -11.99 3.15 -4.15
N ALA A 110 -11.03 2.98 -5.06
CA ALA A 110 -10.13 4.06 -5.46
C ALA A 110 -10.89 5.29 -5.98
N THR A 111 -11.94 5.07 -6.78
CA THR A 111 -12.80 6.14 -7.32
C THR A 111 -13.67 6.80 -6.24
N LEU A 112 -14.09 6.06 -5.21
CA LEU A 112 -14.79 6.65 -4.05
C LEU A 112 -13.90 7.60 -3.25
N LEU A 113 -12.61 7.29 -3.19
CA LEU A 113 -11.62 8.08 -2.48
C LEU A 113 -11.11 9.27 -3.30
N ASP A 114 -10.95 9.12 -4.60
CA ASP A 114 -10.48 10.13 -5.53
C ASP A 114 -11.17 9.94 -6.88
N ALA A 115 -11.93 10.93 -7.35
CA ALA A 115 -12.65 10.85 -8.63
C ALA A 115 -11.72 10.58 -9.84
N THR A 116 -10.41 10.86 -9.70
CA THR A 116 -9.40 10.56 -10.72
C THR A 116 -8.64 9.26 -10.43
N GLY A 117 -8.97 8.58 -9.34
CA GLY A 117 -8.45 7.26 -9.02
C GLY A 117 -8.97 6.18 -9.95
N GLY A 118 -8.30 5.05 -9.95
CA GLY A 118 -8.70 3.91 -10.78
C GLY A 118 -7.59 2.89 -10.96
N GLY A 119 -7.80 2.01 -11.91
CA GLY A 119 -6.90 0.89 -12.22
C GLY A 119 -7.69 -0.38 -12.50
N HIS A 120 -7.09 -1.52 -12.20
CA HIS A 120 -7.75 -2.81 -12.32
C HIS A 120 -8.49 -3.19 -11.04
N ALA A 121 -9.46 -4.08 -11.15
CA ALA A 121 -10.26 -4.57 -10.02
C ALA A 121 -9.41 -5.16 -8.87
N ASN A 122 -8.26 -5.74 -9.16
CA ASN A 122 -7.34 -6.35 -8.18
C ASN A 122 -6.14 -5.47 -7.81
N ALA A 123 -5.89 -4.38 -8.56
CA ALA A 123 -4.77 -3.48 -8.33
C ALA A 123 -5.10 -2.09 -8.87
N CYS A 124 -5.22 -1.13 -7.99
CA CYS A 124 -5.60 0.23 -8.35
C CYS A 124 -4.96 1.25 -7.41
N GLY A 125 -5.17 2.51 -7.66
CA GLY A 125 -4.62 3.57 -6.83
C GLY A 125 -5.42 4.86 -6.90
N CYS A 126 -5.18 5.72 -5.93
CA CYS A 126 -5.76 7.04 -5.84
C CYS A 126 -4.78 8.00 -5.16
N ARG A 127 -5.12 9.27 -5.19
CA ARG A 127 -4.44 10.28 -4.40
C ARG A 127 -5.13 10.42 -3.05
N VAL A 128 -4.34 10.64 -2.02
CA VAL A 128 -4.84 10.96 -0.68
C VAL A 128 -4.13 12.21 -0.20
N GLN A 129 -4.84 13.07 0.50
CA GLN A 129 -4.25 14.24 1.14
C GLN A 129 -4.75 14.36 2.56
N PRO A 130 -3.95 15.00 3.43
CA PRO A 130 -4.47 15.50 4.69
C PRO A 130 -5.69 16.38 4.41
N ALA A 131 -6.68 16.30 5.28
CA ALA A 131 -7.88 17.11 5.17
C ALA A 131 -7.50 18.61 5.11
N ASP A 132 -7.48 19.14 3.92
CA ASP A 132 -7.38 20.58 3.70
C ASP A 132 -8.75 21.04 3.24
N LYS A 133 -9.40 21.85 4.08
CA LYS A 133 -10.73 22.41 3.80
C LYS A 133 -10.80 23.21 2.49
N SER A 134 -9.66 23.62 1.93
CA SER A 134 -9.57 24.32 0.65
C SER A 134 -9.63 23.38 -0.57
N ARG A 135 -9.59 22.06 -0.36
CA ARG A 135 -9.52 21.06 -1.43
C ARG A 135 -10.63 20.03 -1.27
N GLU A 136 -11.84 20.42 -1.62
CA GLU A 136 -13.07 19.62 -1.49
C GLU A 136 -13.02 18.22 -2.13
N MET A 137 -12.00 17.91 -2.90
CA MET A 137 -11.87 16.68 -3.69
C MET A 137 -10.84 15.68 -3.16
N LEU A 138 -10.18 15.95 -2.03
CA LEU A 138 -9.04 15.17 -1.63
C LEU A 138 -9.27 14.49 -0.30
N VAL A 139 -9.00 13.22 -0.31
CA VAL A 139 -9.24 12.30 0.77
C VAL A 139 -8.21 12.51 1.85
N GLU A 140 -8.65 12.48 3.08
CA GLU A 140 -7.80 12.46 4.25
C GLU A 140 -6.88 11.23 4.20
N THR A 141 -5.61 11.42 4.60
CA THR A 141 -4.69 10.31 4.84
C THR A 141 -5.03 9.56 6.13
N ASP A 142 -6.31 9.50 6.45
CA ASP A 142 -6.84 8.97 7.66
C ASP A 142 -7.21 7.49 7.45
N LYS A 143 -6.68 6.64 8.31
CA LYS A 143 -7.03 5.22 8.35
C LYS A 143 -8.52 5.00 8.55
N ASP A 144 -9.14 5.81 9.41
CA ASP A 144 -10.56 5.71 9.73
C ASP A 144 -11.42 6.07 8.52
N TYR A 145 -11.04 7.09 7.76
CA TYR A 145 -11.72 7.44 6.53
C TYR A 145 -11.62 6.32 5.48
N ASN A 146 -10.43 5.80 5.26
CA ASN A 146 -10.21 4.68 4.33
C ASN A 146 -10.99 3.43 4.76
N LEU A 147 -11.02 3.14 6.05
CA LEU A 147 -11.82 2.06 6.62
C LEU A 147 -13.31 2.27 6.38
N GLN A 148 -13.83 3.47 6.63
CA GLN A 148 -15.23 3.79 6.40
C GLN A 148 -15.62 3.56 4.94
N LYS A 149 -14.78 3.99 3.99
CA LYS A 149 -15.01 3.77 2.56
C LYS A 149 -14.96 2.29 2.18
N TRP A 150 -14.08 1.52 2.79
CA TRP A 150 -14.07 0.07 2.66
C TRP A 150 -15.36 -0.59 3.14
N LEU A 151 -15.85 -0.17 4.32
CA LEU A 151 -17.11 -0.65 4.86
C LEU A 151 -18.30 -0.27 3.97
N GLU A 152 -18.31 0.93 3.39
CA GLU A 152 -19.32 1.35 2.39
C GLU A 152 -19.27 0.46 1.15
N LEU A 153 -18.09 0.16 0.63
CA LEU A 153 -17.90 -0.75 -0.50
C LEU A 153 -18.44 -2.14 -0.20
N ARG A 154 -18.14 -2.67 0.97
CA ARG A 154 -18.61 -3.99 1.39
C ARG A 154 -20.11 -4.04 1.66
N SER A 155 -20.68 -3.01 2.24
CA SER A 155 -22.12 -2.95 2.51
C SER A 155 -22.95 -2.87 1.23
N LYS A 156 -22.42 -2.24 0.18
CA LYS A 156 -23.06 -2.14 -1.14
C LYS A 156 -22.81 -3.36 -2.04
N ARG A 157 -22.19 -4.41 -1.51
CA ARG A 157 -21.79 -5.60 -2.27
C ARG A 157 -22.93 -6.29 -3.03
N ASP A 158 -24.15 -6.14 -2.57
CA ASP A 158 -25.30 -6.87 -3.14
C ASP A 158 -25.96 -6.12 -4.30
N THR A 159 -25.58 -4.87 -4.58
CA THR A 159 -26.26 -4.08 -5.59
C THR A 159 -25.46 -3.74 -6.84
N HIS A 160 -24.17 -3.35 -6.74
CA HIS A 160 -23.46 -2.89 -7.95
C HIS A 160 -21.94 -3.01 -7.91
N MET A 161 -21.35 -3.55 -6.85
CA MET A 161 -19.90 -3.51 -6.64
C MET A 161 -19.20 -4.87 -6.67
N ARG A 162 -19.94 -5.96 -6.74
CA ARG A 162 -19.38 -7.27 -7.09
C ARG A 162 -19.06 -7.29 -8.59
N ARG A 163 -18.04 -8.05 -8.91
CA ARG A 163 -17.74 -8.38 -10.31
C ARG A 163 -18.88 -9.14 -10.94
#